data_45594ecc38a500edcbb90e730dd41cf9
#
_entry.id   45594ecc38a500edcbb90e730dd41cf9
#
_cell.length_a   1.000
_cell.length_b   1.000
_cell.length_c   1.000
_cell.angle_alpha   90.00
_cell.angle_beta   90.00
_cell.angle_gamma   90.00
#
_symmetry.space_group_name_H-M   'P 1'
#
loop_
_entity.id
_entity.type
_entity.pdbx_description
1 polymer ?
#
loop_
_entity_poly.entity_id
_entity_poly.type
_entity_poly.pdbx_seq_one_letter_code
_entity_poly.pdbx_strand_id
1 'polypeptide(L)'
;MENLGHLALLLAAAFTAGALNAVAGGGSFLTLPALVFTGVPPVVANATGTVALLPGYMAGAWGFKDDMQSPPGLSMKQVVVLSLIGGSAGAALLLFTPDATFRKVVPWLLLAATAMFAFGPQLRAWAAGKNAEHAAPSVAKAAIGMLVVAIYGGYFNGGLGILLLALFGLLGQTQL
;
A
#
# COMPACT_ATOMS: atom_id res chain seq x y z
N MET A 1 6.52 -27.16 -22.19
CA MET A 1 7.71 -26.56 -21.53
C MET A 1 7.44 -25.10 -21.09
N GLU A 2 6.63 -24.32 -21.82
CA GLU A 2 6.24 -22.95 -21.41
C GLU A 2 5.57 -22.88 -20.04
N ASN A 3 4.66 -23.81 -19.73
CA ASN A 3 3.98 -23.84 -18.43
C ASN A 3 4.92 -24.05 -17.24
N LEU A 4 6.02 -24.79 -17.40
CA LEU A 4 6.99 -25.01 -16.32
C LEU A 4 7.84 -23.76 -16.07
N GLY A 5 8.21 -23.04 -17.14
CA GLY A 5 8.91 -21.76 -17.05
C GLY A 5 8.07 -20.67 -16.40
N HIS A 6 6.78 -20.58 -16.76
CA HIS A 6 5.84 -19.64 -16.11
C HIS A 6 5.63 -19.97 -14.62
N LEU A 7 5.50 -21.25 -14.28
CA LEU A 7 5.37 -21.68 -12.89
C LEU A 7 6.62 -21.32 -12.07
N ALA A 8 7.81 -21.59 -12.59
CA ALA A 8 9.06 -21.25 -11.94
C ALA A 8 9.21 -19.73 -11.74
N LEU A 9 8.84 -18.94 -12.76
CA LEU A 9 8.83 -17.46 -12.67
C LEU A 9 7.87 -16.99 -11.58
N LEU A 10 6.64 -17.51 -11.54
CA LEU A 10 5.64 -17.10 -10.56
C LEU A 10 6.03 -17.49 -9.13
N LEU A 11 6.63 -18.67 -8.94
CA LEU A 11 7.14 -19.10 -7.63
C LEU A 11 8.30 -18.22 -7.16
N ALA A 12 9.25 -17.91 -8.04
CA ALA A 12 10.37 -17.03 -7.73
C ALA A 12 9.86 -15.59 -7.42
N ALA A 13 8.93 -15.08 -8.22
CA ALA A 13 8.32 -13.77 -8.01
C ALA A 13 7.54 -13.73 -6.68
N ALA A 14 6.76 -14.77 -6.36
CA ALA A 14 6.00 -14.83 -5.12
C ALA A 14 6.91 -14.88 -3.89
N PHE A 15 7.98 -15.69 -3.93
CA PHE A 15 8.95 -15.79 -2.85
C PHE A 15 9.68 -14.46 -2.60
N THR A 16 10.24 -13.88 -3.66
CA THR A 16 10.96 -12.61 -3.56
C THR A 16 10.04 -11.45 -3.20
N ALA A 17 8.80 -11.44 -3.73
CA ALA A 17 7.78 -10.47 -3.38
C ALA A 17 7.38 -10.57 -1.90
N GLY A 18 7.23 -11.77 -1.37
CA GLY A 18 6.95 -12.00 0.05
C GLY A 18 8.05 -11.46 0.95
N ALA A 19 9.31 -11.76 0.64
CA ALA A 19 10.47 -11.25 1.36
C ALA A 19 10.56 -9.71 1.28
N LEU A 20 10.40 -9.13 0.08
CA LEU A 20 10.40 -7.67 -0.11
C LEU A 20 9.24 -7.00 0.63
N ASN A 21 8.07 -7.64 0.62
CA ASN A 21 6.88 -7.11 1.29
C ASN A 21 7.03 -7.08 2.81
N ALA A 22 7.71 -8.07 3.38
CA ALA A 22 7.98 -8.11 4.83
C ALA A 22 8.92 -6.99 5.30
N VAL A 23 9.82 -6.52 4.42
CA VAL A 23 10.82 -5.49 4.75
C VAL A 23 10.34 -4.09 4.39
N ALA A 24 9.73 -3.92 3.21
CA ALA A 24 9.45 -2.60 2.63
C ALA A 24 8.01 -2.41 2.11
N GLY A 25 7.15 -3.41 2.20
CA GLY A 25 5.76 -3.31 1.73
C GLY A 25 5.59 -3.21 0.20
N GLY A 26 6.60 -3.62 -0.59
CA GLY A 26 6.65 -3.45 -2.04
C GLY A 26 6.42 -4.74 -2.85
N GLY A 27 5.88 -5.81 -2.27
CA GLY A 27 5.75 -7.11 -2.94
C GLY A 27 5.00 -7.08 -4.26
N SER A 28 3.98 -6.23 -4.39
CA SER A 28 3.18 -6.11 -5.62
C SER A 28 3.98 -5.61 -6.82
N PHE A 29 5.11 -4.94 -6.62
CA PHE A 29 6.00 -4.51 -7.72
C PHE A 29 6.62 -5.68 -8.48
N LEU A 30 6.72 -6.83 -7.85
CA LEU A 30 7.23 -8.07 -8.47
C LEU A 30 6.08 -8.98 -8.94
N THR A 31 5.03 -9.14 -8.13
CA THR A 31 3.92 -10.06 -8.45
C THR A 31 3.10 -9.59 -9.64
N LEU A 32 2.78 -8.29 -9.72
CA LEU A 32 1.96 -7.74 -10.80
C LEU A 32 2.62 -7.92 -12.19
N PRO A 33 3.88 -7.49 -12.42
CA PRO A 33 4.54 -7.72 -13.72
C PRO A 33 4.69 -9.20 -14.06
N ALA A 34 5.01 -10.05 -13.09
CA ALA A 34 5.17 -11.48 -13.32
C ALA A 34 3.84 -12.13 -13.78
N LEU A 35 2.72 -11.80 -13.13
CA LEU A 35 1.40 -12.29 -13.53
C LEU A 35 0.98 -11.76 -14.90
N VAL A 36 1.19 -10.47 -15.18
CA VAL A 36 0.88 -9.88 -16.49
C VAL A 36 1.74 -10.50 -17.59
N PHE A 37 3.01 -10.76 -17.33
CA PHE A 37 3.92 -11.43 -18.27
C PHE A 37 3.44 -12.84 -18.61
N THR A 38 2.84 -13.58 -17.67
CA THR A 38 2.27 -14.91 -17.91
C THR A 38 0.89 -14.87 -18.56
N GLY A 39 0.41 -13.68 -18.98
CA GLY A 39 -0.83 -13.51 -19.73
C GLY A 39 -2.08 -13.25 -18.87
N VAL A 40 -1.92 -13.06 -17.56
CA VAL A 40 -3.05 -12.72 -16.69
C VAL A 40 -3.48 -11.26 -16.95
N PRO A 41 -4.79 -10.98 -17.13
CA PRO A 41 -5.28 -9.62 -17.31
C PRO A 41 -4.87 -8.71 -16.14
N PRO A 42 -4.52 -7.44 -16.37
CA PRO A 42 -3.91 -6.57 -15.36
C PRO A 42 -4.73 -6.37 -14.09
N VAL A 43 -6.05 -6.21 -14.20
CA VAL A 43 -6.95 -6.08 -13.04
C VAL A 43 -6.96 -7.37 -12.22
N VAL A 44 -7.06 -8.53 -12.90
CA VAL A 44 -7.00 -9.85 -12.24
C VAL A 44 -5.63 -10.08 -11.61
N ALA A 45 -4.55 -9.72 -12.29
CA ALA A 45 -3.18 -9.83 -11.78
C ALA A 45 -2.99 -9.01 -10.49
N ASN A 46 -3.51 -7.78 -10.45
CA ASN A 46 -3.47 -6.93 -9.27
C ASN A 46 -4.26 -7.54 -8.10
N ALA A 47 -5.49 -8.00 -8.35
CA ALA A 47 -6.32 -8.65 -7.34
C ALA A 47 -5.67 -9.95 -6.82
N THR A 48 -5.15 -10.79 -7.72
CA THR A 48 -4.46 -12.04 -7.37
C THR A 48 -3.22 -11.78 -6.51
N GLY A 49 -2.38 -10.80 -6.90
CA GLY A 49 -1.21 -10.41 -6.13
C GLY A 49 -1.58 -9.90 -4.72
N THR A 50 -2.66 -9.14 -4.60
CA THR A 50 -3.17 -8.64 -3.30
C THR A 50 -3.60 -9.81 -2.39
N VAL A 51 -4.35 -10.77 -2.92
CA VAL A 51 -4.77 -11.96 -2.16
C VAL A 51 -3.57 -12.83 -1.79
N ALA A 52 -2.60 -13.00 -2.69
CA ALA A 52 -1.40 -13.78 -2.43
C ALA A 52 -0.53 -13.20 -1.30
N LEU A 53 -0.55 -11.88 -1.09
CA LEU A 53 0.18 -11.22 -0.01
C LEU A 53 -0.58 -11.22 1.34
N LEU A 54 -1.88 -11.52 1.35
CA LEU A 54 -2.72 -11.49 2.55
C LEU A 54 -2.19 -12.35 3.70
N PRO A 55 -1.75 -13.62 3.50
CA PRO A 55 -1.19 -14.42 4.59
C PRO A 55 0.05 -13.76 5.23
N GLY A 56 0.89 -13.10 4.43
CA GLY A 56 2.05 -12.36 4.92
C GLY A 56 1.65 -11.16 5.79
N TYR A 57 0.63 -10.40 5.37
CA TYR A 57 0.09 -9.31 6.17
C TYR A 57 -0.52 -9.80 7.49
N MET A 58 -1.26 -10.91 7.45
CA MET A 58 -1.84 -11.52 8.66
C MET A 58 -0.74 -11.99 9.63
N ALA A 59 0.29 -12.66 9.13
CA ALA A 59 1.42 -13.11 9.94
C ALA A 59 2.19 -11.92 10.54
N GLY A 60 2.43 -10.86 9.76
CA GLY A 60 3.04 -9.62 10.25
C GLY A 60 2.19 -8.96 11.34
N ALA A 61 0.88 -8.80 11.11
CA ALA A 61 -0.03 -8.24 12.10
C ALA A 61 -0.05 -9.06 13.40
N TRP A 62 0.01 -10.37 13.30
CA TRP A 62 0.09 -11.25 14.48
C TRP A 62 1.44 -11.14 15.20
N GLY A 63 2.54 -11.13 14.45
CA GLY A 63 3.90 -11.09 15.00
C GLY A 63 4.21 -9.79 15.74
N PHE A 64 3.69 -8.66 15.25
CA PHE A 64 3.93 -7.32 15.81
C PHE A 64 2.73 -6.77 16.61
N LYS A 65 1.78 -7.63 17.01
CA LYS A 65 0.55 -7.19 17.69
C LYS A 65 0.80 -6.39 18.97
N ASP A 66 1.85 -6.73 19.71
CA ASP A 66 2.19 -6.12 21.00
C ASP A 66 2.93 -4.77 20.82
N ASP A 67 3.50 -4.54 19.63
CA ASP A 67 4.18 -3.30 19.27
C ASP A 67 3.29 -2.33 18.49
N MET A 68 2.05 -2.75 18.16
CA MET A 68 1.13 -1.92 17.39
C MET A 68 0.72 -0.67 18.17
N GLN A 69 1.03 0.49 17.60
CA GLN A 69 0.62 1.79 18.13
C GLN A 69 -0.33 2.48 17.16
N SER A 70 -1.31 3.19 17.72
CA SER A 70 -2.20 4.02 16.92
C SER A 70 -1.44 5.24 16.40
N PRO A 71 -1.60 5.60 15.11
CA PRO A 71 -1.00 6.82 14.59
C PRO A 71 -1.58 8.06 15.30
N PRO A 72 -0.79 9.12 15.44
CA PRO A 72 -1.25 10.35 16.07
C PRO A 72 -2.53 10.89 15.43
N GLY A 73 -3.51 11.24 16.25
CA GLY A 73 -4.81 11.76 15.81
C GLY A 73 -5.87 10.71 15.44
N LEU A 74 -5.55 9.41 15.45
CA LEU A 74 -6.52 8.33 15.19
C LEU A 74 -6.42 7.25 16.25
N SER A 75 -7.55 6.68 16.65
CA SER A 75 -7.59 5.43 17.42
C SER A 75 -7.43 4.23 16.50
N MET A 76 -6.98 3.09 17.03
CA MET A 76 -6.86 1.84 16.25
C MET A 76 -8.19 1.43 15.60
N LYS A 77 -9.31 1.63 16.30
CA LYS A 77 -10.65 1.37 15.74
C LYS A 77 -10.94 2.24 14.52
N GLN A 78 -10.59 3.52 14.57
CA GLN A 78 -10.77 4.44 13.44
C GLN A 78 -9.87 4.04 12.26
N VAL A 79 -8.63 3.65 12.51
CA VAL A 79 -7.73 3.13 11.47
C VAL A 79 -8.35 1.93 10.77
N VAL A 80 -8.84 0.94 11.52
CA VAL A 80 -9.49 -0.26 10.96
C VAL A 80 -10.74 0.10 10.16
N VAL A 81 -11.63 0.93 10.71
CA VAL A 81 -12.87 1.32 10.04
C VAL A 81 -12.61 2.10 8.75
N LEU A 82 -11.69 3.08 8.80
CA LEU A 82 -11.31 3.87 7.62
C LEU A 82 -10.63 3.01 6.56
N SER A 83 -9.80 2.03 6.98
CA SER A 83 -9.17 1.07 6.07
C SER A 83 -10.20 0.18 5.38
N LEU A 84 -11.19 -0.31 6.10
CA LEU A 84 -12.26 -1.13 5.53
C LEU A 84 -13.12 -0.33 4.55
N ILE A 85 -13.54 0.87 4.92
CA ILE A 85 -14.36 1.73 4.05
C ILE A 85 -13.56 2.13 2.81
N GLY A 86 -12.36 2.66 2.99
CA GLY A 86 -11.52 3.10 1.88
C GLY A 86 -11.08 1.94 0.99
N GLY A 87 -10.64 0.83 1.59
CA GLY A 87 -10.26 -0.38 0.86
C GLY A 87 -11.40 -0.95 0.03
N SER A 88 -12.61 -1.02 0.59
CA SER A 88 -13.80 -1.47 -0.12
C SER A 88 -14.17 -0.52 -1.28
N ALA A 89 -14.09 0.79 -1.06
CA ALA A 89 -14.34 1.77 -2.11
C ALA A 89 -13.30 1.67 -3.24
N GLY A 90 -12.02 1.51 -2.90
CA GLY A 90 -10.94 1.31 -3.86
C GLY A 90 -11.10 0.01 -4.66
N ALA A 91 -11.44 -1.09 -3.99
CA ALA A 91 -11.72 -2.38 -4.63
C ALA A 91 -12.93 -2.30 -5.57
N ALA A 92 -14.00 -1.64 -5.15
CA ALA A 92 -15.16 -1.40 -6.00
C ALA A 92 -14.77 -0.60 -7.25
N LEU A 93 -13.99 0.48 -7.09
CA LEU A 93 -13.48 1.27 -8.22
C LEU A 93 -12.64 0.42 -9.18
N LEU A 94 -11.81 -0.49 -8.67
CA LEU A 94 -11.02 -1.42 -9.48
C LEU A 94 -11.93 -2.34 -10.32
N LEU A 95 -13.00 -2.87 -9.74
CA LEU A 95 -13.95 -3.76 -10.44
C LEU A 95 -14.64 -3.08 -11.63
N PHE A 96 -14.85 -1.77 -11.56
CA PHE A 96 -15.43 -0.99 -12.67
C PHE A 96 -14.38 -0.44 -13.63
N THR A 97 -13.10 -0.69 -13.40
CA THR A 97 -12.01 -0.17 -14.25
C THR A 97 -11.66 -1.20 -15.34
N PRO A 98 -11.79 -0.86 -16.65
CA PRO A 98 -11.33 -1.73 -17.72
C PRO A 98 -9.82 -1.94 -17.67
N ASP A 99 -9.35 -3.14 -18.06
CA ASP A 99 -7.92 -3.49 -18.10
C ASP A 99 -7.05 -2.49 -18.87
N ALA A 100 -7.56 -1.99 -19.99
CA ALA A 100 -6.86 -0.98 -20.81
C ALA A 100 -6.63 0.33 -20.06
N THR A 101 -7.62 0.77 -19.26
CA THR A 101 -7.53 1.95 -18.40
C THR A 101 -6.59 1.69 -17.23
N PHE A 102 -6.74 0.57 -16.55
CA PHE A 102 -5.88 0.18 -15.43
C PHE A 102 -4.41 0.15 -15.86
N ARG A 103 -4.10 -0.48 -17.00
CA ARG A 103 -2.72 -0.51 -17.56
C ARG A 103 -2.11 0.86 -17.77
N LYS A 104 -2.92 1.86 -18.18
CA LYS A 104 -2.45 3.24 -18.37
C LYS A 104 -2.26 3.99 -17.05
N VAL A 105 -3.04 3.66 -16.02
CA VAL A 105 -3.02 4.35 -14.73
C VAL A 105 -1.92 3.80 -13.81
N VAL A 106 -1.61 2.50 -13.88
CA VAL A 106 -0.59 1.85 -13.03
C VAL A 106 0.75 2.59 -12.99
N PRO A 107 1.38 3.01 -14.10
CA PRO A 107 2.66 3.73 -14.03
C PRO A 107 2.57 5.04 -13.23
N TRP A 108 1.46 5.75 -13.30
CA TRP A 108 1.23 6.98 -12.54
C TRP A 108 1.03 6.72 -11.05
N LEU A 109 0.33 5.63 -10.70
CA LEU A 109 0.19 5.20 -9.31
C LEU A 109 1.54 4.82 -8.70
N LEU A 110 2.37 4.09 -9.46
CA LEU A 110 3.74 3.74 -9.05
C LEU A 110 4.60 5.00 -8.89
N LEU A 111 4.53 5.91 -9.84
CA LEU A 111 5.26 7.18 -9.79
C LEU A 111 4.85 8.01 -8.56
N ALA A 112 3.54 8.10 -8.29
CA ALA A 112 3.02 8.82 -7.12
C ALA A 112 3.51 8.20 -5.81
N ALA A 113 3.44 6.85 -5.67
CA ALA A 113 3.94 6.15 -4.49
C ALA A 113 5.45 6.36 -4.31
N THR A 114 6.22 6.25 -5.39
CA THR A 114 7.67 6.46 -5.38
C THR A 114 8.03 7.90 -5.03
N ALA A 115 7.32 8.88 -5.60
CA ALA A 115 7.51 10.29 -5.29
C ALA A 115 7.20 10.61 -3.82
N MET A 116 6.09 10.09 -3.30
CA MET A 116 5.75 10.26 -1.88
C MET A 116 6.79 9.64 -0.96
N PHE A 117 7.37 8.51 -1.33
CA PHE A 117 8.45 7.90 -0.56
C PHE A 117 9.75 8.72 -0.63
N ALA A 118 10.17 9.09 -1.85
CA ALA A 118 11.41 9.83 -2.07
C ALA A 118 11.39 11.23 -1.43
N PHE A 119 10.26 11.92 -1.50
CA PHE A 119 10.06 13.28 -0.99
C PHE A 119 9.33 13.33 0.36
N GLY A 120 9.01 12.19 0.96
CA GLY A 120 8.30 12.11 2.24
C GLY A 120 8.94 12.95 3.36
N PRO A 121 10.26 12.88 3.61
CA PRO A 121 10.94 13.70 4.60
C PRO A 121 10.83 15.20 4.30
N GLN A 122 10.96 15.62 3.05
CA GLN A 122 10.85 17.01 2.63
C GLN A 122 9.40 17.51 2.74
N LEU A 123 8.43 16.71 2.34
CA LEU A 123 7.00 16.99 2.49
C LEU A 123 6.63 17.17 3.98
N ARG A 124 7.18 16.31 4.84
CA ARG A 124 7.02 16.42 6.29
C ARG A 124 7.62 17.74 6.83
N ALA A 125 8.86 18.05 6.46
CA ALA A 125 9.51 19.28 6.87
C ALA A 125 8.75 20.53 6.40
N TRP A 126 8.21 20.51 5.18
CA TRP A 126 7.39 21.59 4.62
C TRP A 126 6.02 21.67 5.31
N ALA A 127 5.34 20.56 5.55
CA ALA A 127 4.05 20.50 6.23
C ALA A 127 4.14 20.89 7.71
N ALA A 128 5.28 20.58 8.35
CA ALA A 128 5.54 20.91 9.74
C ALA A 128 5.67 22.42 9.97
N GLY A 129 6.14 23.22 9.00
CA GLY A 129 6.32 24.66 9.15
C GLY A 129 7.21 25.03 10.35
N LYS A 130 7.49 26.31 10.52
CA LYS A 130 8.32 26.82 11.65
C LYS A 130 7.69 26.67 13.05
N ASN A 131 6.40 26.28 13.14
CA ASN A 131 5.64 26.27 14.39
C ASN A 131 5.02 24.90 14.75
N ALA A 132 5.41 23.83 14.11
CA ALA A 132 4.72 22.53 14.23
C ALA A 132 5.33 21.58 15.27
N GLU A 133 6.30 22.03 16.08
CA GLU A 133 6.89 21.17 17.12
C GLU A 133 5.90 20.73 18.22
N HIS A 134 4.69 21.32 18.28
CA HIS A 134 3.74 21.06 19.37
C HIS A 134 2.27 20.91 18.96
N ALA A 135 1.92 20.95 17.69
CA ALA A 135 0.53 20.78 17.28
C ALA A 135 0.24 19.32 16.94
N ALA A 136 -0.52 18.64 17.79
CA ALA A 136 -1.08 17.34 17.46
C ALA A 136 -1.84 17.42 16.09
N PRO A 137 -1.66 16.46 15.19
CA PRO A 137 -2.35 16.48 13.89
C PRO A 137 -3.86 16.51 14.11
N SER A 138 -4.55 17.35 13.35
CA SER A 138 -6.01 17.38 13.38
C SER A 138 -6.57 16.00 13.04
N VAL A 139 -7.47 15.47 13.86
CA VAL A 139 -8.16 14.19 13.64
C VAL A 139 -8.74 14.12 12.23
N ALA A 140 -9.33 15.22 11.75
CA ALA A 140 -9.91 15.28 10.41
C ALA A 140 -8.84 15.09 9.31
N LYS A 141 -7.67 15.73 9.42
CA LYS A 141 -6.57 15.56 8.45
C LYS A 141 -6.02 14.14 8.45
N ALA A 142 -5.86 13.54 9.64
CA ALA A 142 -5.41 12.17 9.79
C ALA A 142 -6.43 11.18 9.18
N ALA A 143 -7.72 11.37 9.44
CA ALA A 143 -8.79 10.53 8.89
C ALA A 143 -8.89 10.63 7.36
N ILE A 144 -8.82 11.83 6.79
CA ILE A 144 -8.83 12.04 5.34
C ILE A 144 -7.60 11.38 4.71
N GLY A 145 -6.41 11.60 5.26
CA GLY A 145 -5.19 10.96 4.78
C GLY A 145 -5.28 9.43 4.80
N MET A 146 -5.77 8.87 5.91
CA MET A 146 -5.98 7.42 6.05
C MET A 146 -6.98 6.89 5.02
N LEU A 147 -8.10 7.58 4.82
CA LEU A 147 -9.11 7.19 3.84
C LEU A 147 -8.56 7.21 2.41
N VAL A 148 -7.82 8.26 2.04
CA VAL A 148 -7.20 8.37 0.70
C VAL A 148 -6.19 7.25 0.46
N VAL A 149 -5.31 6.96 1.44
CA VAL A 149 -4.35 5.86 1.34
C VAL A 149 -5.05 4.51 1.29
N ALA A 150 -6.14 4.34 2.06
CA ALA A 150 -6.93 3.11 2.03
C ALA A 150 -7.64 2.90 0.69
N ILE A 151 -8.21 3.95 0.06
CA ILE A 151 -8.80 3.89 -1.29
C ILE A 151 -7.72 3.50 -2.31
N TYR A 152 -6.55 4.13 -2.23
CA TYR A 152 -5.41 3.76 -3.08
C TYR A 152 -5.06 2.28 -2.90
N GLY A 153 -4.92 1.80 -1.66
CA GLY A 153 -4.57 0.41 -1.35
C GLY A 153 -5.60 -0.60 -1.84
N GLY A 154 -6.89 -0.26 -1.78
CA GLY A 154 -7.98 -1.09 -2.31
C GLY A 154 -8.02 -1.13 -3.84
N TYR A 155 -7.66 -0.01 -4.49
CA TYR A 155 -7.59 0.07 -5.96
C TYR A 155 -6.29 -0.55 -6.49
N PHE A 156 -5.16 -0.24 -5.87
CA PHE A 156 -3.83 -0.67 -6.29
C PHE A 156 -2.94 -0.89 -5.07
N ASN A 157 -2.67 -2.15 -4.73
CA ASN A 157 -1.90 -2.50 -3.54
C ASN A 157 -0.38 -2.20 -3.65
N GLY A 158 0.11 -1.84 -4.85
CA GLY A 158 1.53 -1.58 -5.08
C GLY A 158 2.03 -0.37 -4.27
N GLY A 159 2.98 -0.57 -3.36
CA GLY A 159 3.54 0.49 -2.54
C GLY A 159 2.65 0.99 -1.39
N LEU A 160 1.58 0.28 -1.05
CA LEU A 160 0.69 0.66 0.06
C LEU A 160 1.44 0.85 1.38
N GLY A 161 2.37 -0.06 1.71
CA GLY A 161 3.21 0.05 2.90
C GLY A 161 4.04 1.33 2.91
N ILE A 162 4.61 1.69 1.75
CA ILE A 162 5.38 2.93 1.57
C ILE A 162 4.51 4.16 1.83
N LEU A 163 3.28 4.17 1.28
CA LEU A 163 2.34 5.28 1.49
C LEU A 163 1.87 5.40 2.94
N LEU A 164 1.64 4.27 3.63
CA LEU A 164 1.30 4.26 5.05
C LEU A 164 2.47 4.80 5.90
N LEU A 165 3.70 4.37 5.63
CA LEU A 165 4.89 4.91 6.30
C LEU A 165 5.03 6.42 6.08
N ALA A 166 4.82 6.89 4.85
CA ALA A 166 4.85 8.32 4.53
C ALA A 166 3.73 9.07 5.28
N LEU A 167 2.50 8.55 5.27
CA LEU A 167 1.36 9.15 5.97
C LEU A 167 1.63 9.22 7.49
N PHE A 168 2.05 8.12 8.12
CA PHE A 168 2.31 8.10 9.55
C PHE A 168 3.47 9.01 9.93
N GLY A 169 4.50 9.08 9.09
CA GLY A 169 5.57 10.06 9.23
C GLY A 169 5.04 11.51 9.18
N LEU A 170 4.14 11.84 8.24
CA LEU A 170 3.49 13.16 8.15
C LEU A 170 2.61 13.47 9.37
N LEU A 171 1.99 12.46 9.97
CA LEU A 171 1.21 12.59 11.20
C LEU A 171 2.08 12.72 12.47
N GLY A 172 3.40 12.63 12.35
CA GLY A 172 4.33 12.82 13.47
C GLY A 172 4.73 11.54 14.20
N GLN A 173 4.41 10.36 13.68
CA GLN A 173 4.92 9.10 14.20
C GLN A 173 6.42 8.99 13.87
N THR A 174 7.27 9.01 14.90
CA THR A 174 8.74 9.01 14.75
C THR A 174 9.35 7.64 15.00
N GLN A 175 8.61 6.73 15.63
CA GLN A 175 9.00 5.32 15.84
C GLN A 175 8.14 4.47 14.91
N LEU A 176 8.76 3.92 13.88
CA LEU A 176 8.17 2.98 12.93
C LEU A 176 8.96 1.69 12.98
#